data_ab84fc272da116402e69b1fef41f4613
#
_entry.id   ab84fc272da116402e69b1fef41f4613
#
_cell.length_a   1.000
_cell.length_b   1.000
_cell.length_c   1.000
_cell.angle_alpha   90.00
_cell.angle_beta   90.00
_cell.angle_gamma   90.00
#
_symmetry.space_group_name_H-M   'P 1'
#
loop_
_entity.id
_entity.type
_entity.pdbx_description
1 polymer ?
#
loop_
_entity_poly.entity_id
_entity_poly.type
_entity_poly.pdbx_seq_one_letter_code
_entity_poly.pdbx_strand_id
1 'polypeptide(L)'
;MISKREISQIIADQQSLGFKPGDLPRLETNFPDKEIVVISGIRRCGKSTLLHEIRETNAEKSYYFNFDDERLVNFQVDDFQLLYEVFIELFGKQNTFYFDEIQNIAGWERFVRRLYDYNNKIYITGSNASMLSRELGTHLTGRYYRQELFPFSFSEYLKFNENTLPGKTFFGTEEKIFLHSRFLDYFASGGFPAYLKSGNKQYLTSLYESIIYRDVMVRNGLTLEKEILELVHFIASNTSRLISYNSLTKVIGVKNATTVKNYLSFLENTYLVFLVSKYDFSVKKQIHNPKKIYFIDLGLLRELGFHHSEDNGRLLENLVFIELKRRGKEIYYHSQKHECDFLVKEKNRIVQAIQVSWSIYNPETKKRELDGLLEALNTHKLNEGLILTDDEEDELTIKGCRIKIVPAWKWLLNLG
;
A
#
# COMPACT_ATOMS: atom_id res chain seq x y z
N MET A 1 -5.24 -35.20 0.07
CA MET A 1 -6.67 -34.91 -0.23
C MET A 1 -7.36 -34.71 1.10
N ILE A 2 -7.94 -33.55 1.31
CA ILE A 2 -8.71 -33.26 2.52
C ILE A 2 -10.07 -33.96 2.45
N SER A 3 -10.62 -34.40 3.59
CA SER A 3 -11.92 -35.07 3.61
C SER A 3 -13.06 -34.05 3.64
N LYS A 4 -14.25 -34.48 3.17
CA LYS A 4 -15.48 -33.69 3.21
C LYS A 4 -15.86 -33.28 4.64
N ARG A 5 -15.65 -34.17 5.62
CA ARG A 5 -15.92 -33.92 7.03
C ARG A 5 -15.00 -32.81 7.58
N GLU A 6 -13.71 -32.83 7.22
CA GLU A 6 -12.75 -31.80 7.63
C GLU A 6 -13.13 -30.43 7.05
N ILE A 7 -13.49 -30.34 5.75
CA ILE A 7 -13.96 -29.10 5.12
C ILE A 7 -15.23 -28.59 5.84
N SER A 8 -16.20 -29.46 6.10
CA SER A 8 -17.44 -29.09 6.79
C SER A 8 -17.15 -28.52 8.18
N GLN A 9 -16.23 -29.15 8.94
CA GLN A 9 -15.85 -28.69 10.26
C GLN A 9 -15.13 -27.33 10.21
N ILE A 10 -14.20 -27.14 9.27
CA ILE A 10 -13.50 -25.88 9.07
C ILE A 10 -14.50 -24.75 8.74
N ILE A 11 -15.45 -25.01 7.84
CA ILE A 11 -16.49 -24.04 7.52
C ILE A 11 -17.30 -23.67 8.77
N ALA A 12 -17.75 -24.67 9.54
CA ALA A 12 -18.53 -24.45 10.76
C ALA A 12 -17.75 -23.62 11.79
N ASP A 13 -16.47 -23.94 12.00
CA ASP A 13 -15.60 -23.21 12.92
C ASP A 13 -15.38 -21.76 12.46
N GLN A 14 -15.08 -21.55 11.18
CA GLN A 14 -14.89 -20.20 10.61
C GLN A 14 -16.19 -19.36 10.67
N GLN A 15 -17.36 -19.98 10.49
CA GLN A 15 -18.65 -19.31 10.68
C GLN A 15 -18.93 -18.96 12.14
N SER A 16 -18.55 -19.84 13.07
CA SER A 16 -18.79 -19.66 14.51
C SER A 16 -17.97 -18.56 15.15
N LEU A 17 -16.79 -18.22 14.58
CA LEU A 17 -15.94 -17.13 15.07
C LEU A 17 -16.63 -15.77 15.03
N GLY A 18 -17.72 -15.65 14.26
CA GLY A 18 -18.48 -14.43 14.11
C GLY A 18 -17.63 -13.27 13.56
N PHE A 19 -18.25 -12.39 12.84
CA PHE A 19 -17.58 -11.15 12.45
C PHE A 19 -17.61 -10.15 13.61
N LYS A 20 -16.44 -9.72 14.03
CA LYS A 20 -16.32 -8.51 14.87
C LYS A 20 -16.12 -7.35 13.92
N PRO A 21 -17.08 -6.40 13.85
CA PRO A 21 -16.89 -5.20 13.04
C PRO A 21 -15.55 -4.56 13.36
N GLY A 22 -14.86 -4.08 12.34
CA GLY A 22 -13.70 -3.23 12.56
C GLY A 22 -14.11 -1.97 13.35
N ASP A 23 -13.19 -1.42 14.11
CA ASP A 23 -13.45 -0.18 14.87
C ASP A 23 -13.75 1.00 13.92
N LEU A 24 -13.41 0.89 12.64
CA LEU A 24 -13.72 1.85 11.58
C LEU A 24 -14.17 1.10 10.32
N PRO A 25 -15.42 1.27 9.87
CA PRO A 25 -15.86 0.77 8.58
C PRO A 25 -15.06 1.39 7.43
N ARG A 26 -14.60 0.53 6.52
CA ARG A 26 -13.82 0.95 5.33
C ARG A 26 -14.64 0.87 4.03
N LEU A 27 -15.92 0.59 4.16
CA LEU A 27 -16.84 0.35 3.06
C LEU A 27 -17.33 1.67 2.46
N GLU A 28 -16.46 2.40 1.76
CA GLU A 28 -16.85 3.57 0.98
C GLU A 28 -16.85 3.26 -0.54
N THR A 29 -16.72 1.98 -0.93
CA THR A 29 -16.48 1.61 -2.32
C THR A 29 -17.67 0.91 -2.93
N ASN A 30 -18.20 1.50 -4.01
CA ASN A 30 -19.08 0.79 -4.93
C ASN A 30 -18.22 -0.13 -5.80
N PHE A 31 -18.28 -1.43 -5.53
CA PHE A 31 -17.60 -2.43 -6.35
C PHE A 31 -18.41 -2.72 -7.62
N PRO A 32 -17.75 -2.95 -8.76
CA PRO A 32 -18.43 -3.36 -9.98
C PRO A 32 -19.23 -4.66 -9.76
N ASP A 33 -20.45 -4.72 -10.32
CA ASP A 33 -21.36 -5.85 -10.09
C ASP A 33 -20.86 -7.17 -10.72
N LYS A 34 -20.21 -7.08 -11.87
CA LYS A 34 -19.87 -8.25 -12.69
C LYS A 34 -18.44 -8.77 -12.47
N GLU A 35 -17.50 -7.93 -12.15
CA GLU A 35 -16.10 -8.32 -12.01
C GLU A 35 -15.83 -9.05 -10.69
N ILE A 36 -14.80 -9.90 -10.71
CA ILE A 36 -14.21 -10.47 -9.51
C ILE A 36 -13.54 -9.32 -8.74
N VAL A 37 -13.89 -9.11 -7.49
CA VAL A 37 -13.25 -8.09 -6.65
C VAL A 37 -12.06 -8.68 -5.94
N VAL A 38 -10.88 -8.10 -6.20
CA VAL A 38 -9.60 -8.53 -5.62
C VAL A 38 -9.13 -7.47 -4.63
N ILE A 39 -9.22 -7.75 -3.36
CA ILE A 39 -8.73 -6.89 -2.27
C ILE A 39 -7.29 -7.28 -1.96
N SER A 40 -6.35 -6.43 -2.33
CA SER A 40 -4.91 -6.67 -2.14
C SER A 40 -4.29 -5.62 -1.23
N GLY A 41 -3.17 -5.93 -0.59
CA GLY A 41 -2.46 -4.99 0.29
C GLY A 41 -1.60 -5.72 1.31
N ILE A 42 -0.81 -4.97 2.05
CA ILE A 42 0.11 -5.51 3.06
C ILE A 42 -0.64 -6.34 4.11
N ARG A 43 0.05 -7.30 4.70
CA ARG A 43 -0.46 -8.06 5.85
C ARG A 43 -0.94 -7.12 6.96
N ARG A 44 -2.10 -7.46 7.58
CA ARG A 44 -2.70 -6.70 8.72
C ARG A 44 -3.19 -5.27 8.41
N CYS A 45 -3.33 -4.87 7.14
CA CYS A 45 -3.92 -3.57 6.80
C CYS A 45 -5.46 -3.54 6.82
N GLY A 46 -6.14 -4.67 7.11
CA GLY A 46 -7.59 -4.74 7.24
C GLY A 46 -8.34 -5.39 6.07
N LYS A 47 -7.66 -6.17 5.19
CA LYS A 47 -8.30 -6.85 4.03
C LYS A 47 -9.45 -7.78 4.44
N SER A 48 -9.20 -8.68 5.38
CA SER A 48 -10.21 -9.62 5.89
C SER A 48 -11.38 -8.88 6.55
N THR A 49 -11.10 -7.76 7.26
CA THR A 49 -12.14 -6.90 7.82
C THR A 49 -13.03 -6.32 6.72
N LEU A 50 -12.44 -5.72 5.69
CA LEU A 50 -13.20 -5.19 4.55
C LEU A 50 -14.00 -6.29 3.84
N LEU A 51 -13.42 -7.48 3.65
CA LEU A 51 -14.13 -8.63 3.06
C LEU A 51 -15.36 -9.01 3.89
N HIS A 52 -15.24 -9.02 5.21
CA HIS A 52 -16.37 -9.28 6.12
C HIS A 52 -17.41 -8.15 6.10
N GLU A 53 -17.01 -6.89 6.06
CA GLU A 53 -17.93 -5.75 5.92
C GLU A 53 -18.76 -5.88 4.64
N ILE A 54 -18.12 -6.20 3.50
CA ILE A 54 -18.81 -6.46 2.23
C ILE A 54 -19.78 -7.63 2.40
N ARG A 55 -19.36 -8.71 3.01
CA ARG A 55 -20.16 -9.91 3.26
C ARG A 55 -21.42 -9.60 4.08
N GLU A 56 -21.30 -8.80 5.14
CA GLU A 56 -22.46 -8.47 6.00
C GLU A 56 -23.49 -7.56 5.32
N THR A 57 -23.10 -6.83 4.27
CA THR A 57 -24.05 -6.04 3.47
C THR A 57 -24.81 -6.86 2.43
N ASN A 58 -24.40 -8.09 2.14
CA ASN A 58 -25.02 -8.97 1.16
C ASN A 58 -26.04 -9.94 1.78
N ALA A 59 -27.09 -10.26 1.05
CA ALA A 59 -28.06 -11.27 1.44
C ALA A 59 -27.46 -12.68 1.41
N GLU A 60 -26.61 -12.97 0.41
CA GLU A 60 -25.87 -14.22 0.27
C GLU A 60 -24.50 -14.09 0.91
N LYS A 61 -24.32 -14.56 2.15
CA LYS A 61 -23.10 -14.39 2.94
C LYS A 61 -22.47 -15.68 3.47
N SER A 62 -22.99 -16.85 3.08
CA SER A 62 -22.57 -18.10 3.68
C SER A 62 -21.37 -18.75 3.02
N TYR A 63 -21.10 -18.49 1.73
CA TYR A 63 -19.95 -19.06 1.01
C TYR A 63 -18.65 -18.30 1.30
N TYR A 64 -18.25 -18.34 2.57
CA TYR A 64 -17.00 -17.77 3.06
C TYR A 64 -15.99 -18.86 3.41
N PHE A 65 -14.74 -18.70 2.98
CA PHE A 65 -13.65 -19.61 3.33
C PHE A 65 -12.31 -18.88 3.43
N ASN A 66 -11.61 -19.06 4.56
CA ASN A 66 -10.30 -18.52 4.80
C ASN A 66 -9.24 -19.59 4.57
N PHE A 67 -8.35 -19.36 3.60
CA PHE A 67 -7.28 -20.28 3.23
C PHE A 67 -5.98 -20.08 4.05
N ASP A 68 -6.00 -19.24 5.09
CA ASP A 68 -4.89 -19.09 6.06
C ASP A 68 -5.05 -20.02 7.29
N ASP A 69 -5.97 -20.95 7.25
CA ASP A 69 -6.21 -21.96 8.28
C ASP A 69 -5.15 -23.09 8.17
N GLU A 70 -4.47 -23.40 9.27
CA GLU A 70 -3.38 -24.38 9.30
C GLU A 70 -3.83 -25.80 8.93
N ARG A 71 -5.10 -26.13 9.09
CA ARG A 71 -5.68 -27.42 8.69
C ARG A 71 -5.71 -27.61 7.19
N LEU A 72 -5.54 -26.53 6.42
CA LEU A 72 -5.54 -26.53 4.95
C LEU A 72 -4.14 -26.75 4.35
N VAL A 73 -3.14 -27.10 5.13
CA VAL A 73 -1.76 -27.35 4.63
C VAL A 73 -1.69 -28.37 3.48
N ASN A 74 -2.62 -29.33 3.43
CA ASN A 74 -2.72 -30.35 2.38
C ASN A 74 -3.83 -30.05 1.35
N PHE A 75 -4.51 -28.91 1.44
CA PHE A 75 -5.54 -28.51 0.47
C PHE A 75 -4.90 -28.20 -0.89
N GLN A 76 -5.44 -28.78 -1.95
CA GLN A 76 -4.94 -28.62 -3.30
C GLN A 76 -6.05 -28.12 -4.25
N VAL A 77 -5.67 -27.80 -5.48
CA VAL A 77 -6.61 -27.31 -6.50
C VAL A 77 -7.77 -28.28 -6.76
N ASP A 78 -7.55 -29.56 -6.65
CA ASP A 78 -8.58 -30.59 -6.86
C ASP A 78 -9.63 -30.61 -5.73
N ASP A 79 -9.29 -30.12 -4.54
CA ASP A 79 -10.21 -30.07 -3.40
C ASP A 79 -11.23 -28.92 -3.48
N PHE A 80 -11.05 -27.95 -4.40
CA PHE A 80 -12.01 -26.86 -4.60
C PHE A 80 -13.39 -27.36 -5.04
N GLN A 81 -13.46 -28.44 -5.79
CA GLN A 81 -14.75 -29.03 -6.17
C GLN A 81 -15.50 -29.56 -4.94
N LEU A 82 -14.79 -30.24 -4.06
CA LEU A 82 -15.33 -30.74 -2.81
C LEU A 82 -15.80 -29.60 -1.88
N LEU A 83 -15.02 -28.53 -1.80
CA LEU A 83 -15.43 -27.30 -1.07
C LEU A 83 -16.75 -26.73 -1.60
N TYR A 84 -16.90 -26.65 -2.93
CA TYR A 84 -18.13 -26.14 -3.56
C TYR A 84 -19.34 -27.04 -3.25
N GLU A 85 -19.17 -28.37 -3.30
CA GLU A 85 -20.22 -29.32 -2.96
C GLU A 85 -20.66 -29.19 -1.49
N VAL A 86 -19.69 -29.06 -0.56
CA VAL A 86 -19.96 -28.84 0.86
C VAL A 86 -20.72 -27.53 1.10
N PHE A 87 -20.37 -26.46 0.39
CA PHE A 87 -21.13 -25.22 0.48
C PHE A 87 -22.59 -25.37 0.08
N ILE A 88 -22.86 -26.06 -1.04
CA ILE A 88 -24.24 -26.31 -1.49
C ILE A 88 -25.01 -27.16 -0.48
N GLU A 89 -24.39 -28.18 0.09
CA GLU A 89 -25.04 -29.06 1.05
C GLU A 89 -25.38 -28.35 2.38
N LEU A 90 -24.47 -27.48 2.86
CA LEU A 90 -24.68 -26.80 4.14
C LEU A 90 -25.64 -25.60 4.03
N PHE A 91 -25.62 -24.87 2.91
CA PHE A 91 -26.28 -23.57 2.81
C PHE A 91 -27.26 -23.44 1.63
N GLY A 92 -27.43 -24.49 0.82
CA GLY A 92 -28.16 -24.39 -0.43
C GLY A 92 -27.36 -23.61 -1.49
N LYS A 93 -27.97 -23.42 -2.68
CA LYS A 93 -27.33 -22.73 -3.78
C LYS A 93 -27.28 -21.22 -3.53
N GLN A 94 -26.07 -20.65 -3.52
CA GLN A 94 -25.80 -19.21 -3.52
C GLN A 94 -24.91 -18.85 -4.72
N ASN A 95 -24.87 -17.57 -5.10
CA ASN A 95 -24.12 -17.09 -6.25
C ASN A 95 -22.99 -16.12 -5.85
N THR A 96 -22.78 -15.90 -4.55
CA THR A 96 -21.76 -14.98 -4.04
C THR A 96 -20.75 -15.71 -3.18
N PHE A 97 -19.45 -15.54 -3.49
CA PHE A 97 -18.34 -16.22 -2.84
C PHE A 97 -17.35 -15.22 -2.21
N TYR A 98 -16.84 -15.57 -1.03
CA TYR A 98 -15.88 -14.78 -0.27
C TYR A 98 -14.67 -15.65 0.12
N PHE A 99 -13.55 -15.44 -0.52
CA PHE A 99 -12.33 -16.20 -0.32
C PHE A 99 -11.23 -15.33 0.30
N ASP A 100 -10.86 -15.63 1.53
CA ASP A 100 -9.82 -14.91 2.25
C ASP A 100 -8.46 -15.62 2.09
N GLU A 101 -7.40 -14.83 1.78
CA GLU A 101 -6.02 -15.29 1.55
C GLU A 101 -5.91 -16.48 0.54
N ILE A 102 -6.71 -16.45 -0.54
CA ILE A 102 -6.83 -17.55 -1.52
C ILE A 102 -5.51 -17.91 -2.21
N GLN A 103 -4.56 -16.97 -2.30
CA GLN A 103 -3.24 -17.21 -2.90
C GLN A 103 -2.38 -18.24 -2.14
N ASN A 104 -2.82 -18.69 -0.98
CA ASN A 104 -2.14 -19.78 -0.26
C ASN A 104 -2.30 -21.14 -0.98
N ILE A 105 -3.26 -21.26 -1.91
CA ILE A 105 -3.51 -22.49 -2.69
C ILE A 105 -3.07 -22.28 -4.14
N ALA A 106 -2.08 -23.02 -4.60
CA ALA A 106 -1.60 -22.93 -5.99
C ALA A 106 -2.71 -23.39 -6.97
N GLY A 107 -2.91 -22.64 -8.08
CA GLY A 107 -3.89 -22.99 -9.12
C GLY A 107 -5.33 -22.55 -8.80
N TRP A 108 -5.54 -21.79 -7.73
CA TRP A 108 -6.85 -21.26 -7.31
C TRP A 108 -7.59 -20.48 -8.42
N GLU A 109 -6.85 -19.83 -9.29
CA GLU A 109 -7.38 -18.97 -10.35
C GLU A 109 -8.25 -19.73 -11.36
N ARG A 110 -7.98 -21.03 -11.55
CA ARG A 110 -8.80 -21.89 -12.43
C ARG A 110 -10.19 -22.10 -11.86
N PHE A 111 -10.27 -22.33 -10.56
CA PHE A 111 -11.55 -22.48 -9.87
C PHE A 111 -12.34 -21.18 -9.86
N VAL A 112 -11.72 -20.07 -9.52
CA VAL A 112 -12.36 -18.74 -9.52
C VAL A 112 -12.84 -18.37 -10.93
N ARG A 113 -12.04 -18.65 -11.97
CA ARG A 113 -12.47 -18.47 -13.36
C ARG A 113 -13.73 -19.26 -13.70
N ARG A 114 -13.77 -20.55 -13.31
CA ARG A 114 -14.96 -21.41 -13.54
C ARG A 114 -16.20 -20.83 -12.84
N LEU A 115 -16.06 -20.39 -11.60
CA LEU A 115 -17.17 -19.76 -10.87
C LEU A 115 -17.64 -18.47 -11.57
N TYR A 116 -16.70 -17.64 -12.02
CA TYR A 116 -17.02 -16.43 -12.78
C TYR A 116 -17.75 -16.73 -14.09
N ASP A 117 -17.31 -17.72 -14.85
CA ASP A 117 -17.94 -18.13 -16.11
C ASP A 117 -19.39 -18.68 -15.89
N TYR A 118 -19.74 -19.06 -14.65
CA TYR A 118 -21.11 -19.40 -14.21
C TYR A 118 -21.90 -18.19 -13.65
N ASN A 119 -21.44 -16.96 -13.91
CA ASN A 119 -22.06 -15.71 -13.46
C ASN A 119 -22.15 -15.56 -11.94
N ASN A 120 -21.23 -16.11 -11.19
CA ASN A 120 -21.15 -15.87 -9.76
C ASN A 120 -20.40 -14.57 -9.45
N LYS A 121 -20.79 -13.90 -8.36
CA LYS A 121 -20.05 -12.77 -7.78
C LYS A 121 -18.98 -13.30 -6.84
N ILE A 122 -17.75 -12.79 -6.97
CA ILE A 122 -16.62 -13.33 -6.23
C ILE A 122 -15.81 -12.18 -5.63
N TYR A 123 -15.54 -12.28 -4.33
CA TYR A 123 -14.64 -11.42 -3.59
C TYR A 123 -13.46 -12.25 -3.08
N ILE A 124 -12.26 -11.81 -3.33
CA ILE A 124 -11.05 -12.48 -2.88
C ILE A 124 -10.09 -11.51 -2.20
N THR A 125 -9.36 -11.97 -1.20
CA THR A 125 -8.26 -11.20 -0.62
C THR A 125 -6.93 -11.87 -0.85
N GLY A 126 -5.85 -11.07 -0.79
CA GLY A 126 -4.50 -11.58 -0.82
C GLY A 126 -3.44 -10.55 -0.43
N SER A 127 -2.40 -11.04 0.25
CA SER A 127 -1.29 -10.23 0.77
C SER A 127 -0.09 -10.15 -0.17
N ASN A 128 -0.16 -10.73 -1.39
CA ASN A 128 0.94 -10.77 -2.34
C ASN A 128 0.57 -10.11 -3.68
N ALA A 129 1.25 -9.00 -4.00
CA ALA A 129 0.99 -8.23 -5.22
C ALA A 129 1.32 -8.99 -6.51
N SER A 130 2.44 -9.75 -6.53
CA SER A 130 2.91 -10.41 -7.76
C SER A 130 2.13 -11.68 -8.07
N MET A 131 1.81 -12.49 -7.06
CA MET A 131 0.98 -13.68 -7.27
C MET A 131 -0.36 -13.28 -7.85
N LEU A 132 -1.04 -12.32 -7.19
CA LEU A 132 -2.30 -11.81 -7.70
C LEU A 132 -2.15 -11.24 -9.12
N SER A 133 -1.12 -10.43 -9.40
CA SER A 133 -0.93 -9.83 -10.73
C SER A 133 -0.60 -10.87 -11.81
N ARG A 134 0.24 -11.87 -11.51
CA ARG A 134 0.64 -12.92 -12.44
C ARG A 134 -0.52 -13.86 -12.74
N GLU A 135 -1.17 -14.36 -11.70
CA GLU A 135 -2.28 -15.31 -11.80
C GLU A 135 -3.51 -14.66 -12.42
N LEU A 136 -3.84 -13.42 -12.00
CA LEU A 136 -4.92 -12.63 -12.60
C LEU A 136 -4.63 -12.30 -14.08
N GLY A 137 -3.40 -11.92 -14.40
CA GLY A 137 -3.00 -11.57 -15.77
C GLY A 137 -3.04 -12.75 -16.73
N THR A 138 -2.79 -13.98 -16.27
CA THR A 138 -2.78 -15.18 -17.12
C THR A 138 -4.17 -15.79 -17.30
N HIS A 139 -4.98 -15.86 -16.23
CA HIS A 139 -6.22 -16.65 -16.23
C HIS A 139 -7.49 -15.80 -16.09
N LEU A 140 -7.41 -14.58 -15.55
CA LEU A 140 -8.55 -13.73 -15.24
C LEU A 140 -8.53 -12.36 -15.96
N THR A 141 -7.73 -12.24 -17.01
CA THR A 141 -7.56 -10.97 -17.75
C THR A 141 -8.91 -10.34 -18.13
N GLY A 142 -9.11 -9.08 -17.74
CA GLY A 142 -10.33 -8.30 -18.04
C GLY A 142 -11.57 -8.70 -17.24
N ARG A 143 -11.45 -9.59 -16.24
CA ARG A 143 -12.57 -10.10 -15.44
C ARG A 143 -12.53 -9.68 -13.98
N TYR A 144 -11.55 -8.89 -13.57
CA TYR A 144 -11.38 -8.48 -12.17
C TYR A 144 -11.24 -6.98 -12.01
N TYR A 145 -11.70 -6.50 -10.87
CA TYR A 145 -11.45 -5.17 -10.33
C TYR A 145 -10.52 -5.31 -9.14
N ARG A 146 -9.43 -4.55 -9.12
CA ARG A 146 -8.43 -4.60 -8.04
C ARG A 146 -8.59 -3.41 -7.13
N GLN A 147 -8.80 -3.68 -5.85
CA GLN A 147 -8.79 -2.71 -4.77
C GLN A 147 -7.49 -2.89 -3.96
N GLU A 148 -6.57 -1.93 -4.05
CA GLU A 148 -5.41 -1.91 -3.15
C GLU A 148 -5.79 -1.24 -1.83
N LEU A 149 -5.56 -1.97 -0.73
CA LEU A 149 -5.84 -1.51 0.63
C LEU A 149 -4.52 -1.17 1.33
N PHE A 150 -4.45 0.06 1.83
CA PHE A 150 -3.31 0.58 2.62
C PHE A 150 -3.65 0.59 4.11
N PRO A 151 -2.66 0.70 5.03
CA PRO A 151 -2.92 1.16 6.39
C PRO A 151 -3.76 2.42 6.40
N PHE A 152 -4.38 2.81 7.50
CA PHE A 152 -5.27 3.97 7.53
C PHE A 152 -4.62 5.23 6.94
N SER A 153 -5.38 5.97 6.14
CA SER A 153 -5.07 7.34 5.73
C SER A 153 -5.22 8.30 6.92
N PHE A 154 -4.75 9.54 6.78
CA PHE A 154 -4.95 10.54 7.82
C PHE A 154 -6.43 10.80 8.10
N SER A 155 -7.29 10.81 7.09
CA SER A 155 -8.74 10.94 7.28
C SER A 155 -9.35 9.75 8.02
N GLU A 156 -8.92 8.52 7.71
CA GLU A 156 -9.36 7.32 8.45
C GLU A 156 -8.81 7.32 9.88
N TYR A 157 -7.57 7.77 10.10
CA TYR A 157 -6.99 7.94 11.44
C TYR A 157 -7.80 8.91 12.30
N LEU A 158 -8.23 10.04 11.74
CA LEU A 158 -9.10 10.98 12.44
C LEU A 158 -10.44 10.34 12.80
N LYS A 159 -11.10 9.68 11.86
CA LYS A 159 -12.37 8.96 12.11
C LYS A 159 -12.20 7.87 13.18
N PHE A 160 -11.12 7.09 13.11
CA PHE A 160 -10.81 6.04 14.08
C PHE A 160 -10.67 6.56 15.51
N ASN A 161 -10.13 7.76 15.68
CA ASN A 161 -10.00 8.42 16.98
C ASN A 161 -11.25 9.29 17.32
N GLU A 162 -12.42 9.01 16.71
CA GLU A 162 -13.67 9.71 16.94
C GLU A 162 -13.62 11.23 16.67
N ASN A 163 -12.65 11.66 15.88
CA ASN A 163 -12.53 13.05 15.49
C ASN A 163 -13.42 13.32 14.26
N THR A 164 -14.32 14.26 14.38
CA THR A 164 -15.14 14.70 13.25
C THR A 164 -14.28 15.41 12.21
N LEU A 165 -14.36 14.94 10.95
CA LEU A 165 -13.73 15.68 9.85
C LEU A 165 -14.48 16.99 9.65
N PRO A 166 -13.76 18.13 9.62
CA PRO A 166 -14.41 19.39 9.33
C PRO A 166 -14.91 19.40 7.88
N GLY A 167 -16.21 19.54 7.70
CA GLY A 167 -16.83 19.73 6.38
C GLY A 167 -16.64 21.15 5.80
N LYS A 168 -15.59 21.89 6.23
CA LYS A 168 -15.39 23.31 5.93
C LYS A 168 -14.11 23.51 5.11
N THR A 169 -14.12 24.50 4.24
CA THR A 169 -12.95 24.94 3.47
C THR A 169 -12.05 25.90 4.27
N PHE A 170 -12.59 26.55 5.30
CA PHE A 170 -11.87 27.53 6.14
C PHE A 170 -11.86 27.05 7.60
N PHE A 171 -10.70 27.05 8.21
CA PHE A 171 -10.46 26.61 9.59
C PHE A 171 -10.13 27.80 10.47
N GLY A 172 -10.74 27.84 11.66
CA GLY A 172 -10.31 28.73 12.74
C GLY A 172 -8.94 28.32 13.28
N THR A 173 -8.32 29.19 14.06
CA THR A 173 -6.99 28.93 14.64
C THR A 173 -6.96 27.67 15.49
N GLU A 174 -7.96 27.44 16.33
CA GLU A 174 -8.04 26.27 17.20
C GLU A 174 -8.18 24.97 16.37
N GLU A 175 -8.98 24.99 15.31
CA GLU A 175 -9.15 23.85 14.41
C GLU A 175 -7.84 23.50 13.67
N LYS A 176 -7.09 24.52 13.23
CA LYS A 176 -5.77 24.33 12.60
C LYS A 176 -4.77 23.69 13.57
N ILE A 177 -4.67 24.23 14.78
CA ILE A 177 -3.79 23.69 15.83
C ILE A 177 -4.16 22.24 16.15
N PHE A 178 -5.45 21.95 16.28
CA PHE A 178 -5.95 20.62 16.54
C PHE A 178 -5.58 19.64 15.41
N LEU A 179 -5.88 19.98 14.15
CA LEU A 179 -5.59 19.11 13.00
C LEU A 179 -4.10 18.90 12.81
N HIS A 180 -3.28 19.93 12.99
CA HIS A 180 -1.83 19.80 12.95
C HIS A 180 -1.29 18.90 14.07
N SER A 181 -1.81 19.03 15.30
CA SER A 181 -1.44 18.12 16.40
C SER A 181 -1.81 16.67 16.06
N ARG A 182 -2.99 16.39 15.54
CA ARG A 182 -3.40 15.05 15.10
C ARG A 182 -2.56 14.52 13.94
N PHE A 183 -2.16 15.42 13.02
CA PHE A 183 -1.23 15.07 11.95
C PHE A 183 0.13 14.63 12.49
N LEU A 184 0.69 15.33 13.49
CA LEU A 184 1.95 14.94 14.11
C LEU A 184 1.84 13.57 14.82
N ASP A 185 0.72 13.29 15.47
CA ASP A 185 0.45 11.97 16.06
C ASP A 185 0.41 10.87 14.99
N TYR A 186 -0.31 11.10 13.90
CA TYR A 186 -0.39 10.19 12.75
C TYR A 186 0.97 10.01 12.08
N PHE A 187 1.71 11.10 11.89
CA PHE A 187 3.07 11.10 11.33
C PHE A 187 4.04 10.27 12.18
N ALA A 188 3.85 10.24 13.50
CA ALA A 188 4.65 9.44 14.42
C ALA A 188 4.23 7.97 14.45
N SER A 189 2.91 7.69 14.46
CA SER A 189 2.37 6.35 14.67
C SER A 189 2.17 5.55 13.38
N GLY A 190 1.99 6.21 12.24
CA GLY A 190 1.52 5.54 11.02
C GLY A 190 0.04 5.17 11.09
N GLY A 191 -0.39 4.25 10.22
CA GLY A 191 -1.80 3.91 10.01
C GLY A 191 -2.18 2.45 10.24
N PHE A 192 -1.34 1.59 10.83
CA PHE A 192 -1.74 0.20 11.09
C PHE A 192 -2.83 0.10 12.15
N PRO A 193 -4.06 -0.40 11.82
CA PRO A 193 -5.22 -0.36 12.72
C PRO A 193 -4.98 -1.02 14.09
N ALA A 194 -4.38 -2.21 14.10
CA ALA A 194 -4.14 -2.94 15.34
C ALA A 194 -3.06 -2.28 16.22
N TYR A 195 -2.08 -1.61 15.61
CA TYR A 195 -1.10 -0.81 16.33
C TYR A 195 -1.75 0.42 16.96
N LEU A 196 -2.54 1.15 16.19
CA LEU A 196 -3.26 2.32 16.70
C LEU A 196 -4.19 1.98 17.86
N LYS A 197 -4.83 0.80 17.83
CA LYS A 197 -5.70 0.31 18.90
C LYS A 197 -4.94 -0.07 20.16
N SER A 198 -3.81 -0.76 20.02
CA SER A 198 -3.08 -1.32 21.17
C SER A 198 -2.01 -0.39 21.74
N GLY A 199 -1.45 0.53 20.95
CA GLY A 199 -0.28 1.33 21.28
C GLY A 199 1.01 0.49 21.49
N ASN A 200 0.96 -0.82 21.23
CA ASN A 200 2.07 -1.73 21.52
C ASN A 200 3.07 -1.77 20.35
N LYS A 201 4.25 -1.17 20.52
CA LYS A 201 5.33 -1.18 19.52
C LYS A 201 5.77 -2.58 19.12
N GLN A 202 5.76 -3.55 20.04
CA GLN A 202 6.13 -4.94 19.73
C GLN A 202 5.23 -5.55 18.64
N TYR A 203 4.02 -5.01 18.43
CA TYR A 203 3.17 -5.40 17.32
C TYR A 203 3.81 -5.12 15.96
N LEU A 204 4.45 -3.94 15.78
CA LEU A 204 5.10 -3.58 14.51
C LEU A 204 6.32 -4.46 14.24
N THR A 205 7.12 -4.76 15.27
CA THR A 205 8.25 -5.69 15.19
C THR A 205 7.78 -7.09 14.76
N SER A 206 6.76 -7.64 15.42
CA SER A 206 6.20 -8.96 15.08
C SER A 206 5.56 -8.98 13.69
N LEU A 207 4.92 -7.88 13.27
CA LEU A 207 4.37 -7.74 11.92
C LEU A 207 5.49 -7.79 10.87
N TYR A 208 6.57 -7.04 11.08
CA TYR A 208 7.74 -7.04 10.22
C TYR A 208 8.35 -8.44 10.11
N GLU A 209 8.60 -9.10 11.24
CA GLU A 209 9.12 -10.48 11.27
C GLU A 209 8.23 -11.42 10.47
N SER A 210 6.91 -11.35 10.65
CA SER A 210 5.96 -12.17 9.88
C SER A 210 6.05 -11.91 8.38
N ILE A 211 6.21 -10.66 7.95
CA ILE A 211 6.37 -10.31 6.54
C ILE A 211 7.68 -10.88 6.00
N ILE A 212 8.80 -10.70 6.71
CA ILE A 212 10.12 -11.17 6.23
C ILE A 212 10.18 -12.70 6.22
N TYR A 213 9.88 -13.36 7.33
CA TYR A 213 10.05 -14.81 7.42
C TYR A 213 9.03 -15.56 6.58
N ARG A 214 7.73 -15.22 6.69
CA ARG A 214 6.68 -15.96 6.03
C ARG A 214 6.48 -15.55 4.57
N ASP A 215 6.32 -14.22 4.34
CA ASP A 215 5.89 -13.74 3.02
C ASP A 215 7.07 -13.50 2.07
N VAL A 216 8.30 -13.29 2.59
CA VAL A 216 9.51 -13.15 1.76
C VAL A 216 10.32 -14.43 1.76
N MET A 217 10.84 -14.88 2.89
CA MET A 217 11.83 -15.98 2.93
C MET A 217 11.20 -17.34 2.59
N VAL A 218 10.22 -17.80 3.36
CA VAL A 218 9.61 -19.12 3.17
C VAL A 218 8.97 -19.23 1.79
N ARG A 219 8.23 -18.21 1.38
CA ARG A 219 7.54 -18.21 0.09
C ARG A 219 8.47 -18.26 -1.12
N ASN A 220 9.64 -17.65 -1.03
CA ASN A 220 10.62 -17.62 -2.13
C ASN A 220 11.79 -18.62 -1.94
N GLY A 221 11.73 -19.48 -0.91
CA GLY A 221 12.76 -20.48 -0.63
C GLY A 221 14.14 -19.87 -0.33
N LEU A 222 14.18 -18.71 0.35
CA LEU A 222 15.42 -17.98 0.61
C LEU A 222 16.08 -18.51 1.89
N THR A 223 17.40 -18.64 1.84
CA THR A 223 18.23 -19.11 2.97
C THR A 223 19.16 -18.02 3.52
N LEU A 224 19.34 -16.92 2.80
CA LEU A 224 20.24 -15.80 3.17
C LEU A 224 19.47 -14.77 3.99
N GLU A 225 19.19 -15.12 5.25
CA GLU A 225 18.40 -14.28 6.17
C GLU A 225 19.09 -12.95 6.47
N LYS A 226 20.38 -13.02 6.81
CA LYS A 226 21.17 -11.87 7.21
C LYS A 226 21.17 -10.76 6.16
N GLU A 227 21.37 -11.13 4.91
CA GLU A 227 21.45 -10.19 3.78
C GLU A 227 20.11 -9.47 3.53
N ILE A 228 18.99 -10.16 3.74
CA ILE A 228 17.66 -9.56 3.61
C ILE A 228 17.40 -8.59 4.76
N LEU A 229 17.72 -8.95 5.99
CA LEU A 229 17.54 -8.09 7.15
C LEU A 229 18.43 -6.84 7.05
N GLU A 230 19.71 -6.99 6.68
CA GLU A 230 20.62 -5.87 6.44
C GLU A 230 20.11 -4.96 5.33
N LEU A 231 19.57 -5.52 4.23
CA LEU A 231 18.96 -4.75 3.15
C LEU A 231 17.80 -3.91 3.67
N VAL A 232 16.86 -4.52 4.41
CA VAL A 232 15.68 -3.81 4.91
C VAL A 232 16.08 -2.70 5.88
N HIS A 233 16.98 -2.95 6.84
CA HIS A 233 17.47 -1.93 7.76
C HIS A 233 18.17 -0.78 7.04
N PHE A 234 18.97 -1.09 6.03
CA PHE A 234 19.67 -0.06 5.25
C PHE A 234 18.69 0.82 4.47
N ILE A 235 17.74 0.20 3.74
CA ILE A 235 16.78 0.97 2.94
C ILE A 235 15.78 1.73 3.83
N ALA A 236 15.42 1.20 5.00
CA ALA A 236 14.59 1.91 5.97
C ALA A 236 15.29 3.18 6.49
N SER A 237 16.56 3.08 6.86
CA SER A 237 17.36 4.23 7.31
C SER A 237 17.68 5.23 6.17
N ASN A 238 17.46 4.84 4.91
CA ASN A 238 17.70 5.65 3.72
C ASN A 238 16.44 5.83 2.86
N THR A 239 15.27 5.86 3.48
CA THR A 239 14.01 6.11 2.77
C THR A 239 14.07 7.42 1.99
N SER A 240 13.33 7.52 0.88
CA SER A 240 13.30 8.67 -0.04
C SER A 240 14.63 8.99 -0.74
N ARG A 241 15.71 8.25 -0.46
CA ARG A 241 17.00 8.44 -1.14
C ARG A 241 17.09 7.64 -2.42
N LEU A 242 17.96 8.12 -3.31
CA LEU A 242 18.33 7.40 -4.51
C LEU A 242 19.20 6.18 -4.17
N ILE A 243 18.79 5.03 -4.63
CA ILE A 243 19.51 3.77 -4.52
C ILE A 243 19.86 3.21 -5.90
N SER A 244 20.97 2.52 -6.00
CA SER A 244 21.29 1.67 -7.16
C SER A 244 21.51 0.23 -6.69
N TYR A 245 21.15 -0.73 -7.55
CA TYR A 245 21.37 -2.14 -7.23
C TYR A 245 22.85 -2.46 -6.97
N ASN A 246 23.76 -1.81 -7.72
CA ASN A 246 25.21 -1.98 -7.55
C ASN A 246 25.74 -1.39 -6.21
N SER A 247 25.18 -0.29 -5.72
CA SER A 247 25.58 0.22 -4.40
C SER A 247 25.11 -0.70 -3.27
N LEU A 248 23.91 -1.26 -3.40
CA LEU A 248 23.36 -2.16 -2.40
C LEU A 248 24.10 -3.51 -2.32
N THR A 249 24.67 -4.02 -3.45
CA THR A 249 25.49 -5.26 -3.38
C THR A 249 26.64 -5.13 -2.39
N LYS A 250 27.28 -3.95 -2.35
CA LYS A 250 28.40 -3.69 -1.43
C LYS A 250 27.95 -3.59 0.02
N VAL A 251 26.75 -3.06 0.25
CA VAL A 251 26.19 -2.89 1.60
C VAL A 251 25.88 -4.24 2.25
N ILE A 252 25.21 -5.13 1.50
CA ILE A 252 24.75 -6.42 2.03
C ILE A 252 25.67 -7.60 1.69
N GLY A 253 26.85 -7.35 1.10
CA GLY A 253 27.85 -8.37 0.85
C GLY A 253 27.51 -9.43 -0.21
N VAL A 254 26.53 -9.17 -1.11
CA VAL A 254 26.17 -10.12 -2.17
C VAL A 254 26.96 -9.91 -3.45
N LYS A 255 27.12 -10.97 -4.24
CA LYS A 255 28.02 -10.98 -5.40
C LYS A 255 27.53 -10.20 -6.61
N ASN A 256 26.21 -10.06 -6.78
CA ASN A 256 25.69 -9.43 -8.01
C ASN A 256 24.40 -8.64 -7.76
N ALA A 257 24.16 -7.65 -8.64
CA ALA A 257 23.00 -6.77 -8.59
C ALA A 257 21.66 -7.49 -8.86
N THR A 258 21.67 -8.66 -9.51
CA THR A 258 20.46 -9.46 -9.77
C THR A 258 19.87 -9.99 -8.46
N THR A 259 20.72 -10.42 -7.50
CA THR A 259 20.26 -10.84 -6.18
C THR A 259 19.54 -9.70 -5.44
N VAL A 260 20.15 -8.51 -5.44
CA VAL A 260 19.53 -7.30 -4.83
C VAL A 260 18.20 -6.98 -5.51
N LYS A 261 18.16 -7.02 -6.85
CA LYS A 261 16.93 -6.77 -7.60
C LYS A 261 15.82 -7.77 -7.23
N ASN A 262 16.17 -9.04 -7.09
CA ASN A 262 15.21 -10.07 -6.67
C ASN A 262 14.71 -9.81 -5.24
N TYR A 263 15.61 -9.50 -4.29
CA TYR A 263 15.21 -9.20 -2.91
C TYR A 263 14.27 -8.00 -2.84
N LEU A 264 14.61 -6.90 -3.54
CA LEU A 264 13.71 -5.73 -3.61
C LEU A 264 12.37 -6.09 -4.25
N SER A 265 12.35 -6.91 -5.30
CA SER A 265 11.10 -7.38 -5.91
C SER A 265 10.27 -8.22 -4.95
N PHE A 266 10.90 -9.07 -4.10
CA PHE A 266 10.16 -9.83 -3.09
C PHE A 266 9.56 -8.91 -2.01
N LEU A 267 10.30 -7.87 -1.60
CA LEU A 267 9.80 -6.86 -0.66
C LEU A 267 8.67 -6.02 -1.27
N GLU A 268 8.76 -5.63 -2.55
CA GLU A 268 7.66 -4.95 -3.27
C GLU A 268 6.42 -5.84 -3.36
N ASN A 269 6.60 -7.14 -3.59
CA ASN A 269 5.50 -8.10 -3.67
C ASN A 269 4.71 -8.25 -2.38
N THR A 270 5.33 -7.96 -1.23
CA THR A 270 4.64 -7.90 0.08
C THR A 270 4.05 -6.54 0.41
N TYR A 271 4.16 -5.58 -0.48
CA TYR A 271 3.80 -4.17 -0.25
C TYR A 271 4.63 -3.46 0.84
N LEU A 272 5.71 -4.07 1.34
CA LEU A 272 6.54 -3.45 2.38
C LEU A 272 7.23 -2.21 1.86
N VAL A 273 7.75 -2.28 0.62
CA VAL A 273 8.47 -1.18 -0.04
C VAL A 273 7.96 -0.95 -1.46
N PHE A 274 8.30 0.22 -2.00
CA PHE A 274 8.00 0.61 -3.37
C PHE A 274 9.21 1.30 -4.00
N LEU A 275 9.47 1.02 -5.26
CA LEU A 275 10.54 1.64 -6.04
C LEU A 275 9.96 2.65 -7.05
N VAL A 276 10.41 3.89 -6.97
CA VAL A 276 10.02 4.96 -7.90
C VAL A 276 11.14 5.23 -8.88
N SER A 277 10.80 5.20 -10.16
CA SER A 277 11.74 5.43 -11.26
C SER A 277 11.89 6.92 -11.55
N LYS A 278 13.08 7.31 -12.04
CA LYS A 278 13.25 8.59 -12.73
C LYS A 278 12.36 8.63 -13.96
N TYR A 279 11.67 9.75 -14.19
CA TYR A 279 10.97 9.94 -15.45
C TYR A 279 11.97 10.13 -16.59
N ASP A 280 11.81 9.37 -17.65
CA ASP A 280 12.54 9.52 -18.92
C ASP A 280 11.66 9.00 -20.06
N PHE A 281 11.76 9.58 -21.24
CA PHE A 281 11.06 9.08 -22.43
C PHE A 281 11.58 7.70 -22.86
N SER A 282 12.81 7.38 -22.54
CA SER A 282 13.43 6.08 -22.82
C SER A 282 13.20 5.10 -21.68
N VAL A 283 12.42 4.05 -21.93
CA VAL A 283 12.20 2.94 -20.99
C VAL A 283 13.52 2.31 -20.53
N LYS A 284 14.51 2.17 -21.44
CA LYS A 284 15.85 1.67 -21.11
C LYS A 284 16.51 2.54 -20.04
N LYS A 285 16.45 3.87 -20.18
CA LYS A 285 16.98 4.78 -19.16
C LYS A 285 16.20 4.70 -17.85
N GLN A 286 14.86 4.63 -17.92
CA GLN A 286 14.05 4.42 -16.70
C GLN A 286 14.49 3.17 -15.91
N ILE A 287 14.77 2.05 -16.60
CA ILE A 287 15.21 0.81 -15.97
C ILE A 287 16.59 0.96 -15.30
N HIS A 288 17.53 1.63 -15.96
CA HIS A 288 18.93 1.72 -15.51
C HIS A 288 19.21 2.84 -14.50
N ASN A 289 18.38 3.88 -14.49
CA ASN A 289 18.54 4.98 -13.54
C ASN A 289 18.33 4.49 -12.08
N PRO A 290 18.98 5.13 -11.11
CA PRO A 290 18.71 4.92 -9.71
C PRO A 290 17.21 5.04 -9.40
N LYS A 291 16.77 4.38 -8.33
CA LYS A 291 15.39 4.41 -7.85
C LYS A 291 15.31 5.15 -6.53
N LYS A 292 14.21 5.87 -6.28
CA LYS A 292 13.86 6.25 -4.91
C LYS A 292 13.09 5.07 -4.28
N ILE A 293 13.30 4.88 -2.98
CA ILE A 293 12.64 3.81 -2.23
C ILE A 293 11.75 4.39 -1.14
N TYR A 294 10.54 3.83 -1.00
CA TYR A 294 9.54 4.26 -0.02
C TYR A 294 8.95 3.06 0.68
N PHE A 295 8.50 3.26 1.91
CA PHE A 295 7.84 2.26 2.73
C PHE A 295 6.33 2.51 2.80
N ILE A 296 5.56 1.45 3.04
CA ILE A 296 4.08 1.46 3.09
C ILE A 296 3.52 2.29 4.26
N ASP A 297 4.27 2.43 5.35
CA ASP A 297 3.79 3.05 6.59
C ASP A 297 4.93 3.67 7.41
N LEU A 298 4.67 4.84 8.03
CA LEU A 298 5.69 5.56 8.79
C LEU A 298 5.98 4.93 10.16
N GLY A 299 4.96 4.37 10.83
CA GLY A 299 5.15 3.69 12.11
C GLY A 299 6.08 2.49 11.96
N LEU A 300 5.83 1.67 10.94
CA LEU A 300 6.70 0.54 10.60
C LEU A 300 8.09 1.00 10.16
N LEU A 301 8.18 2.05 9.35
CA LEU A 301 9.46 2.62 8.89
C LEU A 301 10.32 3.10 10.06
N ARG A 302 9.72 3.77 11.05
CA ARG A 302 10.42 4.25 12.25
C ARG A 302 10.91 3.11 13.15
N GLU A 303 10.17 2.00 13.18
CA GLU A 303 10.59 0.81 13.94
C GLU A 303 11.79 0.12 13.30
N LEU A 304 11.92 0.16 11.97
CA LEU A 304 12.94 -0.55 11.22
C LEU A 304 14.21 0.26 10.95
N GLY A 305 14.10 1.57 10.88
CA GLY A 305 15.21 2.45 10.48
C GLY A 305 15.76 3.29 11.63
N PHE A 306 17.00 3.73 11.47
CA PHE A 306 17.58 4.77 12.32
C PHE A 306 17.22 6.15 11.75
N HIS A 307 16.36 6.88 12.45
CA HIS A 307 15.90 8.21 12.06
C HIS A 307 16.21 9.24 13.12
N HIS A 308 16.76 10.38 12.71
CA HIS A 308 16.98 11.56 13.54
C HIS A 308 15.89 12.61 13.24
N SER A 309 15.77 13.61 14.10
CA SER A 309 14.81 14.73 13.88
C SER A 309 15.03 15.46 12.54
N GLU A 310 16.26 15.47 12.04
CA GLU A 310 16.62 16.07 10.74
C GLU A 310 16.06 15.27 9.53
N ASP A 311 15.61 14.03 9.75
CA ASP A 311 15.04 13.18 8.68
C ASP A 311 13.55 13.43 8.43
N ASN A 312 12.89 14.35 9.16
CA ASN A 312 11.46 14.61 9.02
C ASN A 312 11.05 14.94 7.58
N GLY A 313 11.90 15.65 6.82
CA GLY A 313 11.63 15.94 5.40
C GLY A 313 11.47 14.65 4.57
N ARG A 314 12.35 13.65 4.77
CA ARG A 314 12.26 12.36 4.06
C ARG A 314 11.07 11.52 4.51
N LEU A 315 10.75 11.56 5.80
CA LEU A 315 9.57 10.87 6.33
C LEU A 315 8.29 11.51 5.79
N LEU A 316 8.24 12.85 5.66
CA LEU A 316 7.12 13.56 5.05
C LEU A 316 7.01 13.21 3.55
N GLU A 317 8.12 13.16 2.83
CA GLU A 317 8.17 12.70 1.44
C GLU A 317 7.63 11.26 1.31
N ASN A 318 8.01 10.36 2.22
CA ASN A 318 7.47 9.00 2.24
C ASN A 318 5.95 8.99 2.48
N LEU A 319 5.43 9.82 3.39
CA LEU A 319 3.99 9.93 3.64
C LEU A 319 3.22 10.44 2.43
N VAL A 320 3.76 11.47 1.75
CA VAL A 320 3.17 12.00 0.51
C VAL A 320 3.16 10.93 -0.59
N PHE A 321 4.25 10.16 -0.72
CA PHE A 321 4.30 9.02 -1.64
C PHE A 321 3.18 8.01 -1.38
N ILE A 322 3.00 7.58 -0.11
CA ILE A 322 1.94 6.63 0.26
C ILE A 322 0.56 7.16 -0.14
N GLU A 323 0.30 8.44 0.13
CA GLU A 323 -0.97 9.05 -0.21
C GLU A 323 -1.19 9.15 -1.73
N LEU A 324 -0.17 9.50 -2.51
CA LEU A 324 -0.24 9.48 -3.98
C LEU A 324 -0.54 8.07 -4.52
N LYS A 325 0.08 7.03 -3.92
CA LYS A 325 -0.21 5.62 -4.24
C LYS A 325 -1.64 5.25 -3.89
N ARG A 326 -2.13 5.63 -2.72
CA ARG A 326 -3.52 5.41 -2.29
C ARG A 326 -4.52 6.03 -3.25
N ARG A 327 -4.20 7.22 -3.79
CA ARG A 327 -4.99 7.92 -4.83
C ARG A 327 -4.83 7.31 -6.22
N GLY A 328 -4.14 6.18 -6.36
CA GLY A 328 -3.94 5.47 -7.63
C GLY A 328 -3.09 6.22 -8.66
N LYS A 329 -2.21 7.12 -8.23
CA LYS A 329 -1.38 7.91 -9.13
C LYS A 329 -0.18 7.12 -9.67
N GLU A 330 0.15 7.34 -10.95
CA GLU A 330 1.39 6.86 -11.57
C GLU A 330 2.50 7.87 -11.26
N ILE A 331 3.53 7.45 -10.50
CA ILE A 331 4.49 8.34 -9.85
C ILE A 331 5.89 8.10 -10.38
N TYR A 332 6.60 9.19 -10.66
CA TYR A 332 8.01 9.25 -11.02
C TYR A 332 8.69 10.34 -10.20
N TYR A 333 10.03 10.39 -10.21
CA TYR A 333 10.79 11.56 -9.77
C TYR A 333 11.49 12.24 -10.94
N HIS A 334 11.81 13.54 -10.79
CA HIS A 334 12.62 14.30 -11.73
C HIS A 334 14.03 14.50 -11.16
N SER A 335 15.03 14.41 -12.02
CA SER A 335 16.41 14.74 -11.65
C SER A 335 17.22 15.03 -12.91
N GLN A 336 17.58 16.29 -13.11
CA GLN A 336 18.55 16.75 -14.11
C GLN A 336 19.65 17.51 -13.40
N LYS A 337 19.62 18.84 -13.42
CA LYS A 337 20.49 19.70 -12.62
C LYS A 337 20.02 19.76 -11.16
N HIS A 338 18.70 19.81 -11.00
CA HIS A 338 18.03 19.79 -9.72
C HIS A 338 17.08 18.59 -9.63
N GLU A 339 16.62 18.28 -8.42
CA GLU A 339 15.68 17.18 -8.17
C GLU A 339 14.29 17.73 -7.84
N CYS A 340 13.24 17.08 -8.35
CA CYS A 340 11.88 17.24 -7.87
C CYS A 340 11.33 15.88 -7.46
N ASP A 341 10.74 15.81 -6.26
CA ASP A 341 10.42 14.56 -5.60
C ASP A 341 9.40 13.73 -6.35
N PHE A 342 8.32 14.36 -6.82
CA PHE A 342 7.27 13.63 -7.52
C PHE A 342 6.80 14.32 -8.80
N LEU A 343 6.69 13.51 -9.83
CA LEU A 343 5.96 13.79 -11.06
C LEU A 343 4.78 12.83 -11.12
N VAL A 344 3.58 13.35 -11.23
CA VAL A 344 2.37 12.54 -11.44
C VAL A 344 2.10 12.48 -12.94
N LYS A 345 1.98 11.24 -13.45
CA LYS A 345 1.68 10.98 -14.85
C LYS A 345 0.24 10.50 -14.99
N GLU A 346 -0.46 11.06 -15.97
CA GLU A 346 -1.77 10.58 -16.40
C GLU A 346 -1.73 10.35 -17.92
N LYS A 347 -2.12 9.14 -18.32
CA LYS A 347 -2.00 8.70 -19.71
C LYS A 347 -0.55 8.83 -20.17
N ASN A 348 -0.25 9.72 -21.13
CA ASN A 348 1.08 9.86 -21.75
C ASN A 348 1.79 11.18 -21.39
N ARG A 349 1.32 11.92 -20.40
CA ARG A 349 1.91 13.21 -20.01
C ARG A 349 2.04 13.34 -18.50
N ILE A 350 3.01 14.15 -18.08
CA ILE A 350 3.10 14.63 -16.70
C ILE A 350 2.03 15.70 -16.51
N VAL A 351 1.25 15.59 -15.44
CA VAL A 351 0.15 16.52 -15.12
C VAL A 351 0.40 17.31 -13.87
N GLN A 352 1.31 16.86 -13.00
CA GLN A 352 1.62 17.55 -11.74
C GLN A 352 3.09 17.32 -11.36
N ALA A 353 3.72 18.34 -10.77
CA ALA A 353 5.01 18.27 -10.12
C ALA A 353 4.86 18.70 -8.66
N ILE A 354 5.39 17.89 -7.73
CA ILE A 354 5.27 18.09 -6.29
C ILE A 354 6.65 17.99 -5.66
N GLN A 355 6.98 18.99 -4.86
CA GLN A 355 8.16 19.02 -4.00
C GLN A 355 7.72 18.86 -2.54
N VAL A 356 8.53 18.22 -1.71
CA VAL A 356 8.22 18.01 -0.31
C VAL A 356 9.38 18.47 0.56
N SER A 357 9.08 19.33 1.52
CA SER A 357 10.07 19.81 2.49
C SER A 357 9.41 19.94 3.85
N TRP A 358 10.09 19.52 4.93
CA TRP A 358 9.53 19.75 6.27
C TRP A 358 9.29 21.22 6.53
N SER A 359 10.26 22.06 6.17
CA SER A 359 10.15 23.54 6.28
C SER A 359 10.94 24.22 5.15
N ILE A 360 10.42 25.36 4.70
CA ILE A 360 11.05 26.25 3.73
C ILE A 360 11.33 27.66 4.32
N TYR A 361 11.31 27.80 5.63
CA TYR A 361 11.69 29.07 6.28
C TYR A 361 13.16 29.45 6.03
N ASN A 362 14.04 28.44 5.95
CA ASN A 362 15.42 28.70 5.58
C ASN A 362 15.53 29.10 4.10
N PRO A 363 16.12 30.29 3.77
CA PRO A 363 16.19 30.78 2.41
C PRO A 363 16.95 29.86 1.43
N GLU A 364 17.99 29.16 1.91
CA GLU A 364 18.75 28.21 1.08
C GLU A 364 17.92 26.98 0.75
N THR A 365 17.20 26.45 1.74
CA THR A 365 16.26 25.35 1.54
C THR A 365 15.16 25.78 0.56
N LYS A 366 14.50 26.92 0.82
CA LYS A 366 13.45 27.46 -0.06
C LYS A 366 13.93 27.61 -1.50
N LYS A 367 15.13 28.14 -1.69
CA LYS A 367 15.72 28.28 -3.03
C LYS A 367 15.95 26.92 -3.69
N ARG A 368 16.51 25.96 -2.97
CA ARG A 368 16.78 24.59 -3.51
C ARG A 368 15.49 23.92 -3.95
N GLU A 369 14.44 23.95 -3.11
CA GLU A 369 13.15 23.32 -3.41
C GLU A 369 12.45 24.01 -4.59
N LEU A 370 12.51 25.33 -4.65
CA LEU A 370 11.99 26.10 -5.79
C LEU A 370 12.75 25.84 -7.09
N ASP A 371 14.07 25.76 -7.06
CA ASP A 371 14.88 25.47 -8.24
C ASP A 371 14.55 24.09 -8.83
N GLY A 372 14.38 23.07 -7.98
CA GLY A 372 13.98 21.73 -8.39
C GLY A 372 12.59 21.68 -9.00
N LEU A 373 11.62 22.30 -8.35
CA LEU A 373 10.24 22.36 -8.84
C LEU A 373 10.15 23.13 -10.17
N LEU A 374 10.79 24.31 -10.28
CA LEU A 374 10.78 25.12 -11.49
C LEU A 374 11.45 24.41 -12.67
N GLU A 375 12.54 23.68 -12.45
CA GLU A 375 13.17 22.86 -13.49
C GLU A 375 12.20 21.80 -14.01
N ALA A 376 11.50 21.11 -13.11
CA ALA A 376 10.50 20.12 -13.47
C ALA A 376 9.32 20.73 -14.24
N LEU A 377 8.77 21.88 -13.76
CA LEU A 377 7.69 22.59 -14.44
C LEU A 377 8.07 22.98 -15.86
N ASN A 378 9.26 23.57 -16.05
CA ASN A 378 9.74 23.96 -17.36
C ASN A 378 9.95 22.74 -18.29
N THR A 379 10.57 21.67 -17.78
CA THR A 379 10.86 20.45 -18.55
C THR A 379 9.57 19.79 -19.05
N HIS A 380 8.54 19.77 -18.22
CA HIS A 380 7.27 19.09 -18.51
C HIS A 380 6.15 20.04 -18.98
N LYS A 381 6.46 21.33 -19.19
CA LYS A 381 5.52 22.36 -19.66
C LYS A 381 4.29 22.50 -18.77
N LEU A 382 4.51 22.55 -17.45
CA LEU A 382 3.49 22.80 -16.45
C LEU A 382 3.53 24.27 -16.02
N ASN A 383 2.35 24.84 -15.74
CA ASN A 383 2.20 26.22 -15.30
C ASN A 383 1.95 26.34 -13.79
N GLU A 384 1.69 25.21 -13.13
CA GLU A 384 1.43 25.17 -11.68
C GLU A 384 2.25 24.04 -11.04
N GLY A 385 2.83 24.33 -9.86
CA GLY A 385 3.57 23.40 -9.02
C GLY A 385 3.10 23.44 -7.59
N LEU A 386 3.40 22.36 -6.84
CA LEU A 386 3.00 22.20 -5.44
C LEU A 386 4.24 21.95 -4.58
N ILE A 387 4.34 22.70 -3.47
CA ILE A 387 5.28 22.39 -2.39
C ILE A 387 4.44 21.96 -1.18
N LEU A 388 4.72 20.78 -0.63
CA LEU A 388 4.09 20.29 0.59
C LEU A 388 5.06 20.47 1.76
N THR A 389 4.56 21.09 2.82
CA THR A 389 5.34 21.39 4.04
C THR A 389 4.63 20.82 5.27
N ASP A 390 5.28 20.89 6.44
CA ASP A 390 4.63 20.54 7.70
C ASP A 390 3.42 21.46 7.96
N ASP A 391 3.62 22.78 8.03
CA ASP A 391 2.55 23.74 8.38
C ASP A 391 2.59 25.08 7.62
N GLU A 392 3.52 25.27 6.69
CA GLU A 392 3.63 26.53 5.95
C GLU A 392 2.63 26.58 4.80
N GLU A 393 1.96 27.74 4.64
CA GLU A 393 0.98 27.99 3.60
C GLU A 393 1.28 29.33 2.90
N ASP A 394 1.48 29.30 1.57
CA ASP A 394 1.78 30.48 0.77
C ASP A 394 1.44 30.22 -0.71
N GLU A 395 1.38 31.27 -1.51
CA GLU A 395 1.25 31.18 -2.97
C GLU A 395 2.20 32.17 -3.64
N LEU A 396 3.03 31.67 -4.54
CA LEU A 396 4.05 32.43 -5.23
C LEU A 396 3.85 32.36 -6.75
N THR A 397 4.18 33.45 -7.43
CA THR A 397 4.30 33.45 -8.90
C THR A 397 5.75 33.71 -9.28
N ILE A 398 6.43 32.71 -9.86
CA ILE A 398 7.84 32.80 -10.23
C ILE A 398 8.00 32.39 -11.69
N LYS A 399 8.62 33.24 -12.51
CA LYS A 399 8.84 33.01 -13.94
C LYS A 399 7.58 32.58 -14.71
N GLY A 400 6.42 33.12 -14.33
CA GLY A 400 5.14 32.80 -14.95
C GLY A 400 4.49 31.48 -14.46
N CYS A 401 5.13 30.75 -13.56
CA CYS A 401 4.57 29.55 -12.93
C CYS A 401 3.96 29.91 -11.58
N ARG A 402 2.77 29.40 -11.31
CA ARG A 402 2.09 29.48 -10.00
C ARG A 402 2.59 28.35 -9.12
N ILE A 403 3.08 28.67 -7.95
CA ILE A 403 3.56 27.70 -6.95
C ILE A 403 2.72 27.82 -5.72
N LYS A 404 1.98 26.77 -5.40
CA LYS A 404 1.22 26.65 -4.15
C LYS A 404 2.08 25.97 -3.10
N ILE A 405 2.14 26.54 -1.91
CA ILE A 405 2.75 25.96 -0.73
C ILE A 405 1.61 25.59 0.22
N VAL A 406 1.49 24.32 0.55
CA VAL A 406 0.32 23.79 1.28
C VAL A 406 0.79 22.87 2.42
N PRO A 407 0.23 23.03 3.64
CA PRO A 407 0.46 22.08 4.72
C PRO A 407 0.07 20.67 4.33
N ALA A 408 0.92 19.69 4.63
CA ALA A 408 0.69 18.29 4.28
C ALA A 408 -0.61 17.75 4.89
N TRP A 409 -0.92 18.09 6.13
CA TRP A 409 -2.18 17.69 6.77
C TRP A 409 -3.42 18.17 6.01
N LYS A 410 -3.37 19.38 5.47
CA LYS A 410 -4.45 19.97 4.66
C LYS A 410 -4.60 19.24 3.33
N TRP A 411 -3.47 18.98 2.67
CA TRP A 411 -3.44 18.21 1.42
C TRP A 411 -3.93 16.78 1.59
N LEU A 412 -3.54 16.07 2.68
CA LEU A 412 -3.99 14.71 3.00
C LEU A 412 -5.51 14.62 3.19
N LEU A 413 -6.15 15.68 3.63
CA LEU A 413 -7.60 15.79 3.80
C LEU A 413 -8.35 16.29 2.55
N ASN A 414 -7.65 16.51 1.42
CA ASN A 414 -8.19 17.08 0.17
C ASN A 414 -8.77 18.51 0.36
N LEU A 415 -8.16 19.29 1.23
CA LEU A 415 -8.59 20.63 1.60
C LEU A 415 -7.69 21.74 1.02
N GLY A 416 -6.74 21.39 0.15
CA GLY A 416 -5.74 22.28 -0.42
C GLY A 416 -5.82 22.45 -1.92
#